data_4363fd2a6aae5899caa72f3f9093887f
#
_entry.id   4363fd2a6aae5899caa72f3f9093887f
#
_cell.length_a   1.000
_cell.length_b   1.000
_cell.length_c   1.000
_cell.angle_alpha   90.00
_cell.angle_beta   90.00
_cell.angle_gamma   90.00
#
_symmetry.space_group_name_H-M   'P 1'
#
loop_
_entity.id
_entity.type
_entity.pdbx_description
1 polymer ?
#
loop_
_entity_poly.entity_id
_entity_poly.type
_entity_poly.pdbx_seq_one_letter_code
_entity_poly.pdbx_strand_id
1 'polypeptide(L)'
;MNTVAMLALLAMTQQIPVDTAAMDAHLRFLASDLLEGRAPATRGGRVAAEYIAAQFQALGLEPAGANGTYFQPVALVGMTPQPRFAWGKPGQLDSLSFRDQFVAWAERPEADIAADGEVVFVGYGIRAPEWQGDDYKGMDLRGKVLLMVVNDPGLVDTTVFLGKILTYYGRWTYKLEEAARQGAAGVVLIHTTESATYPWEVVRGSWTVEQFKLDQPQSPSLAFAGWVSEASARAALAKAGGGLNLDSLTRSAARRDFRPVATGVQASVRVHSALRRVASENVVARLPGRDARRAEQGVLITSHWDHKGIGPTIRGDSIYNGAEDNASGLAATLGVAKALTQLPRPARSIYFVATTAEESGLLGSEAYVLKPLIPLAQTAAVLNLDVANVRGTTRDIGARGGDRSTLGPVFEAAARAESLAVESEPDVRGTFFRSDHFPFARAGVPALSIYAGDDFIGRPKGWGEEQENIYNQQRYHQPSDEYQPTFRYAGMAQEVRVTVRIARAIANDPSMPRWLPSSEFQRPQP
;
A
#
# COMPACT_ATOMS: atom_id res chain seq x y z
N MET A 1 17.68 -15.10 38.61
CA MET A 1 17.36 -14.31 37.39
C MET A 1 18.67 -14.06 36.68
N ASN A 2 18.82 -14.56 35.44
CA ASN A 2 20.05 -14.41 34.66
C ASN A 2 20.25 -12.95 34.25
N THR A 3 21.51 -12.49 34.21
CA THR A 3 21.91 -11.14 33.82
C THR A 3 21.29 -10.65 32.50
N VAL A 4 21.00 -11.56 31.58
CA VAL A 4 20.32 -11.30 30.29
C VAL A 4 18.85 -10.92 30.52
N ALA A 5 18.15 -11.57 31.45
CA ALA A 5 16.75 -11.26 31.77
C ALA A 5 16.63 -9.91 32.50
N MET A 6 17.65 -9.55 33.30
CA MET A 6 17.70 -8.27 34.02
C MET A 6 18.01 -7.10 33.06
N LEU A 7 18.86 -7.31 32.05
CA LEU A 7 19.15 -6.32 30.99
C LEU A 7 17.93 -6.13 30.06
N ALA A 8 17.18 -7.18 29.76
CA ALA A 8 15.95 -7.11 29.00
C ALA A 8 14.84 -6.34 29.77
N LEU A 9 14.74 -6.55 31.10
CA LEU A 9 13.78 -5.83 31.95
C LEU A 9 14.12 -4.34 32.07
N LEU A 10 15.42 -3.99 32.21
CA LEU A 10 15.90 -2.60 32.24
C LEU A 10 15.67 -1.87 30.91
N ALA A 11 15.77 -2.55 29.79
CA ALA A 11 15.48 -1.97 28.47
C ALA A 11 13.96 -1.67 28.27
N MET A 12 13.08 -2.41 28.95
CA MET A 12 11.63 -2.19 28.89
C MET A 12 11.16 -1.00 29.75
N THR A 13 11.92 -0.57 30.76
CA THR A 13 11.55 0.54 31.67
C THR A 13 12.10 1.90 31.20
N GLN A 14 12.96 1.93 30.17
CA GLN A 14 13.52 3.18 29.69
C GLN A 14 12.43 4.04 29.02
N GLN A 15 12.26 5.26 29.52
CA GLN A 15 11.37 6.23 28.89
C GLN A 15 11.91 6.61 27.51
N ILE A 16 11.09 6.47 26.47
CA ILE A 16 11.44 6.85 25.11
C ILE A 16 11.05 8.31 24.92
N PRO A 17 12.03 9.20 24.65
CA PRO A 17 11.73 10.61 24.42
C PRO A 17 11.03 10.78 23.05
N VAL A 18 9.94 11.52 23.03
CA VAL A 18 9.23 11.85 21.77
C VAL A 18 8.96 13.36 21.75
N ASP A 19 9.38 14.01 20.68
CA ASP A 19 9.21 15.43 20.47
C ASP A 19 8.02 15.69 19.54
N THR A 20 6.84 15.87 20.13
CA THR A 20 5.62 16.13 19.39
C THR A 20 5.61 17.46 18.66
N ALA A 21 6.35 18.48 19.15
CA ALA A 21 6.47 19.76 18.47
C ALA A 21 7.29 19.66 17.19
N ALA A 22 8.34 18.83 17.19
CA ALA A 22 9.10 18.55 15.97
C ALA A 22 8.24 17.77 14.97
N MET A 23 7.43 16.79 15.41
CA MET A 23 6.52 16.04 14.53
C MET A 23 5.46 16.94 13.89
N ASP A 24 4.88 17.88 14.66
CA ASP A 24 3.98 18.90 14.12
C ASP A 24 4.65 19.73 13.02
N ALA A 25 5.87 20.21 13.27
CA ALA A 25 6.62 21.01 12.31
C ALA A 25 6.93 20.24 11.02
N HIS A 26 7.32 18.95 11.14
CA HIS A 26 7.57 18.08 9.99
C HIS A 26 6.30 17.85 9.16
N LEU A 27 5.19 17.48 9.82
CA LEU A 27 3.91 17.24 9.14
C LEU A 27 3.42 18.50 8.45
N ARG A 28 3.41 19.65 9.15
CA ARG A 28 2.98 20.93 8.61
C ARG A 28 3.78 21.34 7.38
N PHE A 29 5.11 21.15 7.37
CA PHE A 29 5.93 21.45 6.22
C PHE A 29 5.62 20.50 5.05
N LEU A 30 5.59 19.20 5.32
CA LEU A 30 5.38 18.18 4.30
C LEU A 30 3.97 18.24 3.67
N ALA A 31 2.96 18.69 4.42
CA ALA A 31 1.61 18.90 3.92
C ALA A 31 1.35 20.31 3.37
N SER A 32 2.39 21.14 3.21
CA SER A 32 2.25 22.50 2.71
C SER A 32 1.99 22.56 1.21
N ASP A 33 1.15 23.50 0.76
CA ASP A 33 0.91 23.84 -0.65
C ASP A 33 2.21 24.15 -1.41
N LEU A 34 3.26 24.62 -0.72
CA LEU A 34 4.57 24.88 -1.30
C LEU A 34 5.20 23.63 -1.94
N LEU A 35 4.78 22.44 -1.52
CA LEU A 35 5.24 21.17 -2.06
C LEU A 35 4.32 20.62 -3.16
N GLU A 36 3.25 21.34 -3.52
CA GLU A 36 2.36 20.98 -4.63
C GLU A 36 1.90 19.52 -4.58
N GLY A 37 1.63 18.99 -3.36
CA GLY A 37 1.21 17.61 -3.13
C GLY A 37 2.30 16.56 -3.38
N ARG A 38 3.58 16.93 -3.43
CA ARG A 38 4.77 16.04 -3.40
C ARG A 38 4.77 14.89 -4.41
N ALA A 39 4.18 15.07 -5.60
CA ALA A 39 4.20 13.97 -6.57
C ALA A 39 5.64 13.56 -6.96
N PRO A 40 5.87 12.29 -7.29
CA PRO A 40 7.17 11.83 -7.75
C PRO A 40 7.67 12.62 -8.97
N ALA A 41 8.98 12.87 -9.04
CA ALA A 41 9.63 13.57 -10.16
C ALA A 41 9.07 14.99 -10.45
N THR A 42 8.48 15.64 -9.45
CA THR A 42 8.09 17.06 -9.47
C THR A 42 9.05 17.89 -8.63
N ARG A 43 8.97 19.24 -8.78
CA ARG A 43 9.74 20.14 -7.92
C ARG A 43 9.36 19.97 -6.45
N GLY A 44 8.07 19.90 -6.14
CA GLY A 44 7.58 19.73 -4.78
C GLY A 44 8.05 18.42 -4.16
N GLY A 45 7.96 17.30 -4.91
CA GLY A 45 8.50 16.01 -4.50
C GLY A 45 10.01 16.03 -4.25
N ARG A 46 10.78 16.69 -5.13
CA ARG A 46 12.23 16.84 -4.93
C ARG A 46 12.57 17.64 -3.67
N VAL A 47 11.84 18.71 -3.40
CA VAL A 47 12.02 19.51 -2.17
C VAL A 47 11.67 18.67 -0.93
N ALA A 48 10.63 17.84 -0.97
CA ALA A 48 10.31 16.92 0.11
C ALA A 48 11.45 15.92 0.37
N ALA A 49 11.98 15.28 -0.67
CA ALA A 49 13.08 14.32 -0.57
C ALA A 49 14.35 14.96 0.01
N GLU A 50 14.74 16.14 -0.48
CA GLU A 50 15.89 16.90 0.06
C GLU A 50 15.67 17.33 1.52
N TYR A 51 14.45 17.74 1.88
CA TYR A 51 14.09 18.05 3.26
C TYR A 51 14.28 16.85 4.18
N ILE A 52 13.80 15.67 3.79
CA ILE A 52 13.94 14.45 4.58
C ILE A 52 15.41 14.08 4.76
N ALA A 53 16.21 14.14 3.69
CA ALA A 53 17.64 13.89 3.73
C ALA A 53 18.35 14.87 4.68
N ALA A 54 18.00 16.16 4.64
CA ALA A 54 18.53 17.17 5.55
C ALA A 54 18.14 16.91 7.01
N GLN A 55 16.91 16.43 7.29
CA GLN A 55 16.49 16.03 8.64
C GLN A 55 17.28 14.81 9.15
N PHE A 56 17.46 13.78 8.32
CA PHE A 56 18.30 12.63 8.68
C PHE A 56 19.75 13.05 8.98
N GLN A 57 20.32 13.93 8.16
CA GLN A 57 21.65 14.48 8.39
C GLN A 57 21.73 15.28 9.70
N ALA A 58 20.74 16.12 10.00
CA ALA A 58 20.68 16.91 11.23
C ALA A 58 20.58 16.03 12.50
N LEU A 59 19.99 14.85 12.37
CA LEU A 59 19.94 13.83 13.43
C LEU A 59 21.25 13.02 13.56
N GLY A 60 22.26 13.28 12.73
CA GLY A 60 23.54 12.56 12.73
C GLY A 60 23.45 11.13 12.19
N LEU A 61 22.45 10.82 11.40
CA LEU A 61 22.34 9.54 10.71
C LEU A 61 23.28 9.51 9.48
N GLU A 62 23.84 8.34 9.19
CA GLU A 62 24.73 8.16 8.05
C GLU A 62 23.91 8.05 6.74
N PRO A 63 24.42 8.60 5.62
CA PRO A 63 23.84 8.34 4.30
C PRO A 63 23.94 6.86 3.96
N ALA A 64 22.85 6.27 3.49
CA ALA A 64 22.79 4.85 3.14
C ALA A 64 22.16 4.59 1.75
N GLY A 65 22.03 5.62 0.93
CA GLY A 65 21.63 5.53 -0.45
C GLY A 65 22.79 5.18 -1.40
N ALA A 66 22.57 5.34 -2.68
CA ALA A 66 23.58 5.04 -3.69
C ALA A 66 24.79 6.00 -3.60
N ASN A 67 25.98 5.48 -3.89
CA ASN A 67 27.22 6.27 -3.97
C ASN A 67 27.53 7.12 -2.72
N GLY A 68 27.14 6.66 -1.53
CA GLY A 68 27.38 7.37 -0.27
C GLY A 68 26.50 8.61 -0.06
N THR A 69 25.39 8.72 -0.78
CA THR A 69 24.37 9.76 -0.59
C THR A 69 23.19 9.24 0.23
N TYR A 70 22.21 10.10 0.53
CA TYR A 70 20.94 9.65 1.12
C TYR A 70 19.96 9.09 0.07
N PHE A 71 20.25 9.18 -1.22
CA PHE A 71 19.31 8.91 -2.29
C PHE A 71 19.56 7.56 -2.95
N GLN A 72 18.49 6.78 -3.12
CA GLN A 72 18.45 5.62 -3.99
C GLN A 72 17.61 5.97 -5.22
N PRO A 73 18.22 6.10 -6.42
CA PRO A 73 17.47 6.44 -7.61
C PRO A 73 16.42 5.40 -7.99
N VAL A 74 15.23 5.87 -8.35
CA VAL A 74 14.11 5.07 -8.86
C VAL A 74 13.75 5.60 -10.24
N ALA A 75 14.07 4.83 -11.27
CA ALA A 75 13.73 5.17 -12.64
C ALA A 75 12.25 4.87 -12.93
N LEU A 76 11.51 5.86 -13.39
CA LEU A 76 10.07 5.80 -13.61
C LEU A 76 9.71 6.22 -15.04
N VAL A 77 8.62 5.66 -15.55
CA VAL A 77 7.90 6.18 -16.70
C VAL A 77 6.57 6.71 -16.23
N GLY A 78 6.37 8.02 -16.33
CA GLY A 78 5.09 8.68 -16.10
C GLY A 78 4.23 8.57 -17.35
N MET A 79 2.96 8.25 -17.16
CA MET A 79 1.97 8.05 -18.22
C MET A 79 0.70 8.80 -17.85
N THR A 80 0.37 9.86 -18.60
CA THR A 80 -0.89 10.60 -18.41
C THR A 80 -1.93 10.04 -19.38
N PRO A 81 -2.92 9.26 -18.88
CA PRO A 81 -3.82 8.53 -19.75
C PRO A 81 -4.95 9.43 -20.32
N GLN A 82 -5.26 9.23 -21.59
CA GLN A 82 -6.44 9.75 -22.29
C GLN A 82 -7.21 8.57 -22.87
N PRO A 83 -7.97 7.84 -22.04
CA PRO A 83 -8.63 6.62 -22.48
C PRO A 83 -9.94 6.90 -23.21
N ARG A 84 -10.27 6.00 -24.16
CA ARG A 84 -11.60 5.84 -24.73
C ARG A 84 -11.99 4.39 -24.55
N PHE A 85 -13.20 4.17 -24.09
CA PHE A 85 -13.73 2.83 -23.87
C PHE A 85 -15.17 2.76 -24.39
N ALA A 86 -15.40 1.78 -25.25
CA ALA A 86 -16.72 1.43 -25.70
C ALA A 86 -16.92 -0.08 -25.58
N TRP A 87 -18.11 -0.50 -25.21
CA TRP A 87 -18.50 -1.90 -25.19
C TRP A 87 -19.98 -2.12 -25.47
N GLY A 88 -20.35 -3.34 -25.86
CA GLY A 88 -21.73 -3.68 -26.22
C GLY A 88 -21.79 -4.93 -27.03
N LYS A 89 -22.88 -5.11 -27.78
CA LYS A 89 -22.98 -6.22 -28.76
C LYS A 89 -21.99 -6.02 -29.91
N PRO A 90 -21.48 -7.10 -30.51
CA PRO A 90 -20.69 -7.01 -31.73
C PRO A 90 -21.37 -6.11 -32.78
N GLY A 91 -20.64 -5.11 -33.27
CA GLY A 91 -21.14 -4.13 -34.23
C GLY A 91 -22.02 -2.99 -33.66
N GLN A 92 -22.29 -3.00 -32.34
CA GLN A 92 -23.10 -1.97 -31.69
C GLN A 92 -22.50 -1.67 -30.30
N LEU A 93 -21.44 -0.88 -30.28
CA LEU A 93 -20.72 -0.50 -29.04
C LEU A 93 -21.20 0.86 -28.55
N ASP A 94 -21.48 0.96 -27.24
CA ASP A 94 -21.80 2.21 -26.56
C ASP A 94 -20.51 2.78 -25.96
N SER A 95 -20.21 4.04 -26.23
CA SER A 95 -19.11 4.75 -25.60
C SER A 95 -19.43 5.08 -24.14
N LEU A 96 -18.45 4.91 -23.27
CA LEU A 96 -18.55 5.23 -21.86
C LEU A 96 -17.98 6.62 -21.55
N SER A 97 -18.52 7.29 -20.54
CA SER A 97 -18.00 8.56 -20.03
C SER A 97 -16.80 8.32 -19.12
N PHE A 98 -15.64 8.87 -19.51
CA PHE A 98 -14.43 8.83 -18.70
C PHE A 98 -14.66 9.54 -17.36
N ARG A 99 -14.13 9.02 -16.28
CA ARG A 99 -14.27 9.43 -14.87
C ARG A 99 -15.60 9.05 -14.21
N ASP A 100 -16.71 9.12 -14.94
CA ASP A 100 -18.03 8.87 -14.33
C ASP A 100 -18.42 7.40 -14.43
N GLN A 101 -18.15 6.77 -15.58
CA GLN A 101 -18.52 5.39 -15.84
C GLN A 101 -17.32 4.45 -15.88
N PHE A 102 -16.15 4.95 -16.21
CA PHE A 102 -14.92 4.19 -16.22
C PHE A 102 -13.67 5.04 -15.97
N VAL A 103 -12.60 4.36 -15.56
CA VAL A 103 -11.21 4.82 -15.67
C VAL A 103 -10.40 3.71 -16.34
N ALA A 104 -9.34 4.07 -17.09
CA ALA A 104 -8.43 3.09 -17.68
C ALA A 104 -7.05 3.71 -17.90
N TRP A 105 -6.03 2.87 -17.86
CA TRP A 105 -4.64 3.25 -18.07
C TRP A 105 -3.87 2.17 -18.81
N ALA A 106 -2.76 2.53 -19.42
CA ALA A 106 -1.83 1.58 -20.03
C ALA A 106 -1.04 0.82 -18.96
N GLU A 107 -0.92 -0.49 -19.09
CA GLU A 107 -0.07 -1.32 -18.24
C GLU A 107 1.36 -1.42 -18.79
N ARG A 108 1.56 -1.09 -20.06
CA ARG A 108 2.88 -1.01 -20.71
C ARG A 108 3.22 0.45 -20.99
N PRO A 109 4.51 0.85 -20.90
CA PRO A 109 4.94 2.22 -21.18
C PRO A 109 4.97 2.50 -22.69
N GLU A 110 3.82 2.40 -23.33
CA GLU A 110 3.56 2.65 -24.74
C GLU A 110 2.60 3.84 -24.89
N ALA A 111 2.88 4.74 -25.86
CA ALA A 111 2.07 5.95 -26.03
C ALA A 111 0.63 5.63 -26.48
N ASP A 112 0.47 4.61 -27.32
CA ASP A 112 -0.81 4.23 -27.89
C ASP A 112 -1.07 2.75 -27.65
N ILE A 113 -2.07 2.48 -26.85
CA ILE A 113 -2.59 1.13 -26.59
C ILE A 113 -3.95 0.97 -27.26
N ALA A 114 -4.09 -0.14 -27.98
CA ALA A 114 -5.36 -0.57 -28.56
C ALA A 114 -5.64 -2.01 -28.15
N ALA A 115 -6.83 -2.26 -27.63
CA ALA A 115 -7.30 -3.60 -27.31
C ALA A 115 -8.78 -3.73 -27.70
N ASP A 116 -9.05 -4.61 -28.64
CA ASP A 116 -10.39 -5.01 -29.05
C ASP A 116 -10.54 -6.49 -28.72
N GLY A 117 -11.62 -6.88 -28.09
CA GLY A 117 -11.79 -8.29 -27.74
C GLY A 117 -13.14 -8.62 -27.12
N GLU A 118 -13.43 -9.90 -27.13
CA GLU A 118 -14.56 -10.46 -26.39
C GLU A 118 -14.34 -10.26 -24.88
N VAL A 119 -15.39 -9.85 -24.18
CA VAL A 119 -15.37 -9.72 -22.72
C VAL A 119 -15.78 -11.06 -22.10
N VAL A 120 -14.89 -11.62 -21.29
CA VAL A 120 -15.13 -12.86 -20.55
C VAL A 120 -15.20 -12.51 -19.06
N PHE A 121 -16.30 -12.86 -18.41
CA PHE A 121 -16.42 -12.77 -16.97
C PHE A 121 -15.70 -13.95 -16.32
N VAL A 122 -14.66 -13.66 -15.54
CA VAL A 122 -13.83 -14.67 -14.87
C VAL A 122 -13.96 -14.61 -13.34
N GLY A 123 -15.15 -14.27 -12.86
CA GLY A 123 -15.45 -14.23 -11.44
C GLY A 123 -14.55 -13.27 -10.68
N TYR A 124 -13.88 -13.78 -9.67
CA TYR A 124 -12.88 -13.04 -8.90
C TYR A 124 -11.48 -13.08 -9.55
N GLY A 125 -11.27 -13.84 -10.62
CA GLY A 125 -9.98 -13.95 -11.30
C GLY A 125 -8.88 -14.52 -10.41
N ILE A 126 -9.17 -15.53 -9.63
CA ILE A 126 -8.29 -16.12 -8.64
C ILE A 126 -7.77 -17.48 -9.09
N ARG A 127 -6.48 -17.72 -8.84
CA ARG A 127 -5.84 -19.04 -8.89
C ARG A 127 -5.08 -19.27 -7.60
N ALA A 128 -5.71 -19.98 -6.67
CA ALA A 128 -5.25 -20.23 -5.30
C ALA A 128 -5.35 -21.73 -4.99
N PRO A 129 -4.34 -22.54 -5.38
CA PRO A 129 -4.37 -23.99 -5.23
C PRO A 129 -4.56 -24.46 -3.78
N GLU A 130 -3.98 -23.74 -2.81
CA GLU A 130 -4.09 -24.03 -1.38
C GLU A 130 -5.52 -23.86 -0.85
N TRP A 131 -6.33 -23.02 -1.51
CA TRP A 131 -7.77 -22.83 -1.25
C TRP A 131 -8.64 -23.65 -2.20
N GLN A 132 -8.02 -24.48 -3.07
CA GLN A 132 -8.72 -25.21 -4.15
C GLN A 132 -9.50 -24.28 -5.09
N GLY A 133 -9.05 -23.01 -5.20
CA GLY A 133 -9.62 -21.97 -6.03
C GLY A 133 -8.93 -21.91 -7.40
N ASP A 134 -9.73 -21.95 -8.48
CA ASP A 134 -9.29 -21.69 -9.85
C ASP A 134 -10.49 -21.19 -10.65
N ASP A 135 -10.53 -19.89 -10.90
CA ASP A 135 -11.62 -19.25 -11.63
C ASP A 135 -11.44 -19.40 -13.15
N TYR A 136 -10.28 -19.82 -13.60
CA TYR A 136 -9.92 -19.88 -15.02
C TYR A 136 -10.23 -21.24 -15.65
N LYS A 137 -10.17 -22.33 -14.89
CA LYS A 137 -10.51 -23.71 -15.30
C LYS A 137 -9.93 -24.13 -16.65
N GLY A 138 -8.73 -23.61 -17.00
CA GLY A 138 -8.04 -23.92 -18.24
C GLY A 138 -8.66 -23.34 -19.51
N MET A 139 -9.58 -22.36 -19.41
CA MET A 139 -10.09 -21.64 -20.59
C MET A 139 -8.96 -20.83 -21.25
N ASP A 140 -8.90 -20.82 -22.57
CA ASP A 140 -7.97 -19.97 -23.32
C ASP A 140 -8.48 -18.52 -23.29
N LEU A 141 -7.78 -17.68 -22.56
CA LEU A 141 -8.11 -16.26 -22.35
C LEU A 141 -7.14 -15.32 -23.06
N ARG A 142 -6.24 -15.85 -23.89
CA ARG A 142 -5.28 -15.03 -24.62
C ARG A 142 -5.99 -14.06 -25.55
N GLY A 143 -5.60 -12.78 -25.43
CA GLY A 143 -6.19 -11.70 -26.22
C GLY A 143 -7.62 -11.31 -25.83
N LYS A 144 -8.21 -11.90 -24.79
CA LYS A 144 -9.54 -11.52 -24.28
C LYS A 144 -9.44 -10.33 -23.32
N VAL A 145 -10.53 -9.61 -23.16
CA VAL A 145 -10.72 -8.61 -22.10
C VAL A 145 -11.43 -9.29 -20.93
N LEU A 146 -10.79 -9.32 -19.76
CA LEU A 146 -11.35 -10.00 -18.61
C LEU A 146 -12.17 -9.03 -17.76
N LEU A 147 -13.39 -9.40 -17.43
CA LEU A 147 -14.28 -8.69 -16.50
C LEU A 147 -14.26 -9.42 -15.18
N MET A 148 -13.92 -8.70 -14.09
CA MET A 148 -13.69 -9.29 -12.77
C MET A 148 -14.38 -8.51 -11.66
N VAL A 149 -14.81 -9.23 -10.63
CA VAL A 149 -15.20 -8.66 -9.34
C VAL A 149 -13.93 -8.50 -8.48
N VAL A 150 -13.81 -7.37 -7.81
CA VAL A 150 -12.74 -7.15 -6.80
C VAL A 150 -13.13 -7.84 -5.50
N ASN A 151 -12.15 -8.10 -4.63
CA ASN A 151 -12.27 -8.94 -3.45
C ASN A 151 -12.09 -10.43 -3.77
N ASP A 152 -12.37 -11.30 -2.82
CA ASP A 152 -12.35 -12.75 -2.98
C ASP A 152 -13.70 -13.37 -2.59
N PRO A 153 -13.92 -14.66 -2.87
CA PRO A 153 -15.20 -15.32 -2.61
C PRO A 153 -15.67 -15.25 -1.16
N GLY A 154 -14.77 -15.08 -0.19
CA GLY A 154 -15.08 -14.94 1.23
C GLY A 154 -16.00 -13.78 1.55
N LEU A 155 -16.05 -12.74 0.71
CA LEU A 155 -16.99 -11.63 0.85
C LEU A 155 -18.46 -12.10 0.75
N VAL A 156 -18.76 -13.06 -0.12
CA VAL A 156 -20.10 -13.59 -0.38
C VAL A 156 -20.38 -14.86 0.42
N ASP A 157 -19.39 -15.75 0.51
CA ASP A 157 -19.47 -17.01 1.26
C ASP A 157 -18.35 -17.05 2.31
N THR A 158 -18.68 -16.70 3.54
CA THR A 158 -17.73 -16.64 4.66
C THR A 158 -17.14 -17.98 5.07
N THR A 159 -17.54 -19.09 4.46
CA THR A 159 -17.00 -20.44 4.71
C THR A 159 -15.79 -20.77 3.85
N VAL A 160 -15.47 -19.91 2.85
CA VAL A 160 -14.34 -20.09 1.96
C VAL A 160 -13.29 -19.01 2.19
N PHE A 161 -12.06 -19.27 1.74
CA PHE A 161 -10.91 -18.42 2.01
C PHE A 161 -10.78 -18.08 3.50
N LEU A 162 -10.58 -16.83 3.87
CA LEU A 162 -10.55 -16.36 5.25
C LEU A 162 -11.87 -15.64 5.66
N GLY A 163 -12.99 -16.02 5.03
CA GLY A 163 -14.26 -15.34 5.24
C GLY A 163 -14.17 -13.88 4.83
N LYS A 164 -14.58 -12.96 5.70
CA LYS A 164 -14.54 -11.53 5.40
C LYS A 164 -13.14 -10.90 5.40
N ILE A 165 -12.12 -11.61 5.88
CA ILE A 165 -10.72 -11.12 5.85
C ILE A 165 -10.24 -11.18 4.41
N LEU A 166 -9.93 -10.01 3.84
CA LEU A 166 -9.46 -9.92 2.47
C LEU A 166 -8.06 -10.52 2.33
N THR A 167 -7.93 -11.52 1.46
CA THR A 167 -6.65 -12.13 1.11
C THR A 167 -5.91 -11.34 0.02
N TYR A 168 -4.64 -11.64 -0.24
CA TYR A 168 -3.94 -11.07 -1.40
C TYR A 168 -4.66 -11.32 -2.71
N TYR A 169 -5.28 -12.50 -2.84
CA TYR A 169 -6.08 -12.86 -4.01
C TYR A 169 -7.24 -11.90 -4.27
N GLY A 170 -7.79 -11.27 -3.22
CA GLY A 170 -8.85 -10.28 -3.34
C GLY A 170 -8.38 -8.91 -3.84
N ARG A 171 -7.09 -8.61 -3.80
CA ARG A 171 -6.53 -7.34 -4.23
C ARG A 171 -6.62 -7.15 -5.74
N TRP A 172 -6.94 -5.93 -6.17
CA TRP A 172 -6.99 -5.57 -7.60
C TRP A 172 -5.63 -5.77 -8.29
N THR A 173 -4.52 -5.53 -7.59
CA THR A 173 -3.16 -5.77 -8.09
C THR A 173 -2.95 -7.23 -8.47
N TYR A 174 -3.35 -8.17 -7.61
CA TYR A 174 -3.30 -9.60 -7.92
C TYR A 174 -4.10 -9.95 -9.17
N LYS A 175 -5.31 -9.34 -9.35
CA LYS A 175 -6.15 -9.59 -10.54
C LYS A 175 -5.41 -9.26 -11.84
N LEU A 176 -4.68 -8.13 -11.84
CA LEU A 176 -3.89 -7.71 -13.00
C LEU A 176 -2.72 -8.66 -13.24
N GLU A 177 -2.00 -9.05 -12.19
CA GLU A 177 -0.87 -10.00 -12.27
C GLU A 177 -1.32 -11.35 -12.83
N GLU A 178 -2.42 -11.92 -12.30
CA GLU A 178 -2.89 -13.22 -12.76
C GLU A 178 -3.46 -13.16 -14.18
N ALA A 179 -4.22 -12.12 -14.52
CA ALA A 179 -4.70 -11.93 -15.89
C ALA A 179 -3.56 -11.81 -16.91
N ALA A 180 -2.46 -11.13 -16.54
CA ALA A 180 -1.26 -11.08 -17.36
C ALA A 180 -0.63 -12.47 -17.55
N ARG A 181 -0.55 -13.29 -16.48
CA ARG A 181 -0.08 -14.69 -16.56
C ARG A 181 -0.98 -15.55 -17.46
N GLN A 182 -2.29 -15.26 -17.53
CA GLN A 182 -3.23 -15.94 -18.44
C GLN A 182 -3.17 -15.42 -19.89
N GLY A 183 -2.35 -14.40 -20.17
CA GLY A 183 -2.18 -13.82 -21.50
C GLY A 183 -3.34 -12.94 -21.98
N ALA A 184 -4.15 -12.42 -21.07
CA ALA A 184 -5.25 -11.53 -21.40
C ALA A 184 -4.75 -10.25 -22.07
N ALA A 185 -5.59 -9.63 -22.92
CA ALA A 185 -5.30 -8.33 -23.52
C ALA A 185 -5.42 -7.21 -22.48
N GLY A 186 -6.40 -7.31 -21.59
CA GLY A 186 -6.61 -6.32 -20.53
C GLY A 186 -7.63 -6.79 -19.52
N VAL A 187 -7.76 -5.99 -18.45
CA VAL A 187 -8.68 -6.25 -17.34
C VAL A 187 -9.59 -5.05 -17.12
N VAL A 188 -10.85 -5.33 -16.89
CA VAL A 188 -11.86 -4.39 -16.43
C VAL A 188 -12.41 -4.87 -15.10
N LEU A 189 -12.13 -4.12 -14.05
CA LEU A 189 -12.60 -4.39 -12.69
C LEU A 189 -13.97 -3.74 -12.47
N ILE A 190 -14.91 -4.48 -11.91
CA ILE A 190 -16.22 -3.96 -11.54
C ILE A 190 -16.08 -3.32 -10.16
N HIS A 191 -16.43 -2.05 -10.05
CA HIS A 191 -16.42 -1.33 -8.78
C HIS A 191 -17.77 -1.41 -8.10
N THR A 192 -17.77 -1.92 -6.87
CA THR A 192 -18.78 -1.63 -5.85
C THR A 192 -18.05 -1.14 -4.59
N THR A 193 -18.67 -0.26 -3.81
CA THR A 193 -18.06 0.24 -2.57
C THR A 193 -17.78 -0.90 -1.58
N GLU A 194 -18.66 -1.90 -1.53
CA GLU A 194 -18.48 -3.07 -0.68
C GLU A 194 -17.27 -3.91 -1.08
N SER A 195 -17.14 -4.27 -2.36
CA SER A 195 -16.05 -5.14 -2.82
C SER A 195 -14.70 -4.43 -2.87
N ALA A 196 -14.67 -3.15 -3.26
CA ALA A 196 -13.45 -2.36 -3.32
C ALA A 196 -13.01 -1.85 -1.93
N THR A 197 -13.95 -1.73 -0.97
CA THR A 197 -13.77 -1.17 0.38
C THR A 197 -13.54 0.35 0.42
N TYR A 198 -13.80 1.04 -0.69
CA TYR A 198 -13.74 2.50 -0.85
C TYR A 198 -14.71 2.95 -1.94
N PRO A 199 -15.17 4.23 -1.91
CA PRO A 199 -16.12 4.75 -2.89
C PRO A 199 -15.49 5.00 -4.27
N TRP A 200 -16.34 5.24 -5.29
CA TRP A 200 -15.91 5.50 -6.68
C TRP A 200 -15.01 6.75 -6.82
N GLU A 201 -15.18 7.72 -5.94
CA GLU A 201 -14.38 8.95 -5.89
C GLU A 201 -12.89 8.65 -5.71
N VAL A 202 -12.55 7.63 -4.91
CA VAL A 202 -11.16 7.17 -4.76
C VAL A 202 -10.61 6.63 -6.07
N VAL A 203 -11.38 5.79 -6.78
CA VAL A 203 -11.00 5.28 -8.10
C VAL A 203 -10.78 6.44 -9.07
N ARG A 204 -11.71 7.39 -9.09
CA ARG A 204 -11.63 8.56 -9.95
C ARG A 204 -10.43 9.45 -9.62
N GLY A 205 -10.16 9.68 -8.34
CA GLY A 205 -9.00 10.49 -7.90
C GLY A 205 -7.66 9.81 -8.21
N SER A 206 -7.59 8.49 -8.06
CA SER A 206 -6.34 7.74 -8.18
C SER A 206 -5.89 7.49 -9.64
N TRP A 207 -6.81 7.23 -10.57
CA TRP A 207 -6.45 6.75 -11.92
C TRP A 207 -6.78 7.72 -13.07
N THR A 208 -7.09 8.98 -12.79
CA THR A 208 -7.30 10.01 -13.82
C THR A 208 -6.17 11.02 -13.92
N VAL A 209 -5.15 10.88 -13.08
CA VAL A 209 -3.91 11.64 -13.06
C VAL A 209 -2.77 10.84 -13.68
N GLU A 210 -1.58 11.41 -13.74
CA GLU A 210 -0.39 10.70 -14.20
C GLU A 210 -0.17 9.43 -13.37
N GLN A 211 0.03 8.31 -14.06
CA GLN A 211 0.38 7.03 -13.47
C GLN A 211 1.85 6.74 -13.70
N PHE A 212 2.52 6.13 -12.72
CA PHE A 212 3.91 5.74 -12.88
C PHE A 212 4.06 4.22 -12.98
N LYS A 213 5.11 3.80 -13.66
CA LYS A 213 5.63 2.42 -13.67
C LYS A 213 7.13 2.48 -13.52
N LEU A 214 7.75 1.44 -13.00
CA LEU A 214 9.20 1.32 -13.04
C LEU A 214 9.67 1.26 -14.50
N ASP A 215 10.73 2.01 -14.84
CA ASP A 215 11.36 1.95 -16.17
C ASP A 215 12.18 0.66 -16.32
N GLN A 216 11.50 -0.46 -16.23
CA GLN A 216 12.03 -1.80 -16.40
C GLN A 216 10.98 -2.66 -17.11
N PRO A 217 11.39 -3.54 -18.05
CA PRO A 217 10.44 -4.43 -18.69
C PRO A 217 9.86 -5.38 -17.65
N GLN A 218 8.55 -5.32 -17.46
CA GLN A 218 7.81 -6.31 -16.68
C GLN A 218 7.16 -7.29 -17.66
N SER A 219 7.39 -8.56 -17.47
CA SER A 219 6.78 -9.61 -18.28
C SER A 219 6.29 -10.74 -17.34
N PRO A 220 5.07 -11.24 -17.54
CA PRO A 220 4.06 -10.80 -18.52
C PRO A 220 3.35 -9.50 -18.11
N SER A 221 2.83 -8.72 -19.06
CA SER A 221 2.07 -7.49 -18.82
C SER A 221 0.82 -7.40 -19.70
N LEU A 222 -0.22 -6.80 -19.15
CA LEU A 222 -1.44 -6.45 -19.89
C LEU A 222 -1.18 -5.29 -20.86
N ALA A 223 -2.04 -5.10 -21.86
CA ALA A 223 -2.05 -3.86 -22.64
C ALA A 223 -2.63 -2.71 -21.78
N PHE A 224 -3.76 -2.96 -21.14
CA PHE A 224 -4.43 -1.97 -20.30
C PHE A 224 -5.07 -2.61 -19.07
N ALA A 225 -5.34 -1.78 -18.08
CA ALA A 225 -6.23 -2.09 -16.97
C ALA A 225 -7.24 -0.94 -16.77
N GLY A 226 -8.37 -1.23 -16.16
CA GLY A 226 -9.38 -0.23 -15.92
C GLY A 226 -10.44 -0.68 -14.91
N TRP A 227 -11.21 0.30 -14.46
CA TRP A 227 -12.39 0.08 -13.64
C TRP A 227 -13.64 0.57 -14.36
N VAL A 228 -14.74 -0.08 -14.12
CA VAL A 228 -16.07 0.39 -14.52
C VAL A 228 -16.98 0.47 -13.30
N SER A 229 -17.90 1.43 -13.31
CA SER A 229 -18.95 1.48 -12.31
C SER A 229 -19.85 0.26 -12.43
N GLU A 230 -20.41 -0.18 -11.29
CA GLU A 230 -21.37 -1.29 -11.25
C GLU A 230 -22.53 -1.07 -12.24
N ALA A 231 -23.06 0.16 -12.32
CA ALA A 231 -24.14 0.50 -13.24
C ALA A 231 -23.76 0.26 -14.70
N SER A 232 -22.51 0.61 -15.09
CA SER A 232 -22.02 0.38 -16.45
C SER A 232 -21.87 -1.11 -16.76
N ALA A 233 -21.36 -1.91 -15.81
CA ALA A 233 -21.26 -3.36 -15.98
C ALA A 233 -22.63 -4.02 -16.12
N ARG A 234 -23.59 -3.65 -15.28
CA ARG A 234 -24.99 -4.14 -15.37
C ARG A 234 -25.64 -3.80 -16.72
N ALA A 235 -25.47 -2.57 -17.19
CA ALA A 235 -26.02 -2.13 -18.47
C ALA A 235 -25.43 -2.91 -19.64
N ALA A 236 -24.11 -3.17 -19.67
CA ALA A 236 -23.46 -3.93 -20.73
C ALA A 236 -23.95 -5.39 -20.77
N LEU A 237 -24.01 -6.06 -19.61
CA LEU A 237 -24.48 -7.44 -19.49
C LEU A 237 -25.95 -7.57 -19.90
N ALA A 238 -26.82 -6.64 -19.50
CA ALA A 238 -28.23 -6.66 -19.90
C ALA A 238 -28.42 -6.48 -21.40
N LYS A 239 -27.64 -5.59 -22.03
CA LYS A 239 -27.69 -5.37 -23.50
C LYS A 239 -27.13 -6.53 -24.30
N ALA A 240 -26.17 -7.28 -23.79
CA ALA A 240 -25.55 -8.40 -24.47
C ALA A 240 -26.58 -9.51 -24.78
N GLY A 241 -27.62 -9.63 -23.99
CA GLY A 241 -28.62 -10.67 -24.09
C GLY A 241 -28.25 -11.93 -23.32
N GLY A 242 -29.00 -13.05 -23.57
CA GLY A 242 -28.71 -14.30 -22.86
C GLY A 242 -29.13 -14.35 -21.39
N GLY A 243 -29.80 -13.30 -20.87
CA GLY A 243 -30.28 -13.26 -19.48
C GLY A 243 -29.19 -13.12 -18.43
N LEU A 244 -27.98 -12.65 -18.81
CA LEU A 244 -26.89 -12.46 -17.87
C LEU A 244 -27.21 -11.34 -16.86
N ASN A 245 -26.99 -11.65 -15.61
CA ASN A 245 -27.22 -10.74 -14.49
C ASN A 245 -26.00 -10.74 -13.57
N LEU A 246 -25.51 -9.55 -13.24
CA LEU A 246 -24.28 -9.40 -12.45
C LEU A 246 -24.37 -10.09 -11.09
N ASP A 247 -25.51 -9.98 -10.38
CA ASP A 247 -25.65 -10.60 -9.05
C ASP A 247 -25.60 -12.14 -9.13
N SER A 248 -26.19 -12.71 -10.18
CA SER A 248 -26.15 -14.15 -10.42
C SER A 248 -24.75 -14.61 -10.79
N LEU A 249 -24.02 -13.83 -11.60
CA LEU A 249 -22.63 -14.09 -11.96
C LEU A 249 -21.72 -14.03 -10.74
N THR A 250 -21.87 -13.00 -9.91
CA THR A 250 -21.08 -12.83 -8.67
C THR A 250 -21.32 -13.95 -7.67
N ARG A 251 -22.60 -14.34 -7.45
CA ARG A 251 -22.91 -15.50 -6.60
C ARG A 251 -22.37 -16.82 -7.16
N SER A 252 -22.42 -16.99 -8.48
CA SER A 252 -21.83 -18.16 -9.15
C SER A 252 -20.32 -18.19 -8.97
N ALA A 253 -19.66 -17.04 -9.08
CA ALA A 253 -18.20 -16.91 -8.92
C ALA A 253 -17.70 -17.27 -7.52
N ALA A 254 -18.54 -17.20 -6.48
CA ALA A 254 -18.18 -17.65 -5.14
C ALA A 254 -18.13 -19.17 -4.99
N ARG A 255 -18.60 -19.92 -5.98
CA ARG A 255 -18.66 -21.38 -5.92
C ARG A 255 -17.41 -22.02 -6.51
N ARG A 256 -16.98 -23.14 -5.93
CA ARG A 256 -15.80 -23.91 -6.41
C ARG A 256 -15.96 -24.48 -7.84
N ASP A 257 -17.20 -24.72 -8.28
CA ASP A 257 -17.51 -25.24 -9.60
C ASP A 257 -17.70 -24.14 -10.66
N PHE A 258 -17.46 -22.86 -10.29
CA PHE A 258 -17.49 -21.74 -11.21
C PHE A 258 -16.60 -22.00 -12.45
N ARG A 259 -17.06 -21.52 -13.59
CA ARG A 259 -16.31 -21.49 -14.85
C ARG A 259 -16.44 -20.11 -15.48
N PRO A 260 -15.42 -19.64 -16.22
CA PRO A 260 -15.52 -18.40 -16.98
C PRO A 260 -16.74 -18.37 -17.91
N VAL A 261 -17.35 -17.20 -18.02
CA VAL A 261 -18.57 -17.00 -18.81
C VAL A 261 -18.29 -16.04 -19.96
N ALA A 262 -18.45 -16.51 -21.21
CA ALA A 262 -18.47 -15.64 -22.37
C ALA A 262 -19.70 -14.75 -22.28
N THR A 263 -19.51 -13.42 -22.19
CA THR A 263 -20.62 -12.50 -21.92
C THR A 263 -21.41 -12.10 -23.16
N GLY A 264 -20.89 -12.35 -24.37
CA GLY A 264 -21.44 -11.80 -25.60
C GLY A 264 -21.19 -10.30 -25.78
N VAL A 265 -20.47 -9.68 -24.86
CA VAL A 265 -20.03 -8.29 -24.96
C VAL A 265 -18.70 -8.25 -25.71
N GLN A 266 -18.57 -7.29 -26.63
CA GLN A 266 -17.30 -6.87 -27.22
C GLN A 266 -16.85 -5.58 -26.55
N ALA A 267 -15.55 -5.45 -26.30
CA ALA A 267 -14.92 -4.22 -25.80
C ALA A 267 -13.97 -3.64 -26.84
N SER A 268 -13.93 -2.31 -26.91
CA SER A 268 -12.94 -1.55 -27.69
C SER A 268 -12.33 -0.51 -26.75
N VAL A 269 -11.04 -0.68 -26.47
CA VAL A 269 -10.29 0.20 -25.55
C VAL A 269 -9.15 0.84 -26.31
N ARG A 270 -9.02 2.13 -26.18
CA ARG A 270 -7.90 2.93 -26.71
C ARG A 270 -7.38 3.79 -25.57
N VAL A 271 -6.11 3.71 -25.29
CA VAL A 271 -5.46 4.58 -24.30
C VAL A 271 -4.31 5.29 -25.00
N HIS A 272 -4.48 6.60 -25.20
CA HIS A 272 -3.36 7.45 -25.57
C HIS A 272 -2.72 7.96 -24.28
N SER A 273 -1.40 7.84 -24.14
CA SER A 273 -0.66 8.29 -22.94
C SER A 273 0.46 9.24 -23.35
N ALA A 274 0.46 10.44 -22.77
CA ALA A 274 1.65 11.26 -22.79
C ALA A 274 2.71 10.59 -21.89
N LEU A 275 3.85 10.24 -22.48
CA LEU A 275 4.92 9.52 -21.77
C LEU A 275 6.04 10.48 -21.40
N ARG A 276 6.57 10.33 -20.20
CA ARG A 276 7.83 10.96 -19.78
C ARG A 276 8.68 10.00 -18.96
N ARG A 277 9.95 9.80 -19.34
CA ARG A 277 10.91 9.11 -18.50
C ARG A 277 11.46 10.07 -17.47
N VAL A 278 11.41 9.67 -16.22
CA VAL A 278 11.81 10.51 -15.10
C VAL A 278 12.56 9.70 -14.06
N ALA A 279 13.24 10.38 -13.17
CA ALA A 279 13.84 9.79 -12.00
C ALA A 279 13.18 10.39 -10.74
N SER A 280 12.89 9.54 -9.79
CA SER A 280 12.57 9.88 -8.42
C SER A 280 13.57 9.18 -7.51
N GLU A 281 13.44 9.31 -6.21
CA GLU A 281 14.36 8.70 -5.27
C GLU A 281 13.70 8.24 -3.97
N ASN A 282 14.08 7.07 -3.47
CA ASN A 282 13.94 6.76 -2.05
C ASN A 282 15.02 7.52 -1.27
N VAL A 283 14.68 8.00 -0.07
CA VAL A 283 15.64 8.66 0.83
C VAL A 283 16.00 7.67 1.94
N VAL A 284 17.29 7.32 2.04
CA VAL A 284 17.74 6.25 2.92
C VAL A 284 18.85 6.72 3.85
N ALA A 285 18.61 6.55 5.15
CA ALA A 285 19.56 6.84 6.20
C ALA A 285 19.81 5.62 7.08
N ARG A 286 20.95 5.60 7.78
CA ARG A 286 21.38 4.49 8.64
C ARG A 286 21.76 5.00 10.02
N LEU A 287 21.27 4.34 11.05
CA LEU A 287 21.82 4.35 12.39
C LEU A 287 22.71 3.10 12.55
N PRO A 288 24.05 3.21 12.57
CA PRO A 288 24.93 2.04 12.58
C PRO A 288 24.75 1.19 13.83
N GLY A 289 24.74 -0.12 13.65
CA GLY A 289 24.81 -1.09 14.73
C GLY A 289 26.17 -1.08 15.43
N ARG A 290 26.20 -1.52 16.70
CA ARG A 290 27.43 -1.59 17.50
C ARG A 290 28.12 -2.95 17.49
N ASP A 291 27.44 -4.00 17.02
CA ASP A 291 27.97 -5.37 17.03
C ASP A 291 28.66 -5.65 15.68
N ALA A 292 29.97 -5.89 15.70
CA ALA A 292 30.77 -6.08 14.48
C ALA A 292 30.28 -7.24 13.58
N ARG A 293 29.56 -8.24 14.11
CA ARG A 293 29.02 -9.36 13.34
C ARG A 293 27.61 -9.10 12.79
N ARG A 294 26.85 -8.23 13.45
CA ARG A 294 25.44 -7.97 13.13
C ARG A 294 25.17 -6.58 12.56
N ALA A 295 26.17 -5.70 12.55
CA ALA A 295 26.01 -4.33 12.02
C ALA A 295 25.68 -4.29 10.52
N GLU A 296 26.01 -5.36 9.77
CA GLU A 296 25.64 -5.51 8.37
C GLU A 296 24.17 -5.97 8.18
N GLN A 297 23.54 -6.46 9.24
CA GLN A 297 22.12 -6.76 9.25
C GLN A 297 21.32 -5.51 9.61
N GLY A 298 20.10 -5.38 9.05
CA GLY A 298 19.29 -4.19 9.26
C GLY A 298 17.84 -4.46 9.65
N VAL A 299 17.29 -3.57 10.48
CA VAL A 299 15.85 -3.37 10.63
C VAL A 299 15.50 -2.13 9.81
N LEU A 300 14.54 -2.23 8.90
CA LEU A 300 14.08 -1.10 8.10
C LEU A 300 12.83 -0.48 8.76
N ILE A 301 12.77 0.84 8.77
CA ILE A 301 11.59 1.63 9.11
C ILE A 301 11.19 2.37 7.86
N THR A 302 10.00 2.09 7.33
CA THR A 302 9.53 2.60 6.04
C THR A 302 8.35 3.55 6.20
N SER A 303 8.25 4.52 5.29
CA SER A 303 7.16 5.47 5.19
C SER A 303 7.28 6.15 3.83
N HIS A 304 6.20 6.34 3.08
CA HIS A 304 6.33 7.04 1.80
C HIS A 304 6.27 8.56 1.98
N TRP A 305 6.98 9.25 1.09
CA TRP A 305 7.04 10.71 1.11
C TRP A 305 6.20 11.36 0.01
N ASP A 306 5.86 10.63 -1.04
CA ASP A 306 5.06 11.13 -2.14
C ASP A 306 3.58 11.21 -1.81
N HIS A 307 2.85 12.01 -2.62
CA HIS A 307 1.40 11.94 -2.70
C HIS A 307 0.97 12.28 -4.13
N LYS A 308 -0.32 12.56 -4.35
CA LYS A 308 -0.92 12.68 -5.70
C LYS A 308 -0.51 13.92 -6.49
N GLY A 309 0.08 14.93 -5.86
CA GLY A 309 0.48 16.16 -6.55
C GLY A 309 -0.69 17.08 -6.88
N ILE A 310 -0.62 17.74 -8.04
CA ILE A 310 -1.71 18.57 -8.56
C ILE A 310 -2.62 17.69 -9.41
N GLY A 311 -3.90 17.67 -9.07
CA GLY A 311 -4.90 16.82 -9.71
C GLY A 311 -6.19 17.56 -10.09
N PRO A 312 -7.27 16.83 -10.37
CA PRO A 312 -8.58 17.43 -10.64
C PRO A 312 -9.05 18.33 -9.51
N THR A 313 -9.56 19.51 -9.87
CA THR A 313 -10.08 20.46 -8.90
C THR A 313 -11.34 19.93 -8.23
N ILE A 314 -11.35 19.90 -6.90
CA ILE A 314 -12.50 19.54 -6.07
C ILE A 314 -12.78 20.72 -5.13
N ARG A 315 -13.99 21.28 -5.20
CA ARG A 315 -14.43 22.43 -4.38
C ARG A 315 -13.48 23.64 -4.44
N GLY A 316 -12.84 23.86 -5.58
CA GLY A 316 -11.94 24.99 -5.83
C GLY A 316 -10.46 24.71 -5.52
N ASP A 317 -10.12 23.55 -5.00
CA ASP A 317 -8.76 23.13 -4.70
C ASP A 317 -8.30 21.98 -5.61
N SER A 318 -7.01 22.01 -6.01
CA SER A 318 -6.38 21.01 -6.89
C SER A 318 -5.07 20.45 -6.33
N ILE A 319 -4.63 20.90 -5.16
CA ILE A 319 -3.41 20.40 -4.50
C ILE A 319 -3.79 19.27 -3.56
N TYR A 320 -3.29 18.08 -3.82
CA TYR A 320 -3.49 16.92 -2.98
C TYR A 320 -2.36 16.85 -1.96
N ASN A 321 -2.56 17.53 -0.81
CA ASN A 321 -1.50 17.75 0.17
C ASN A 321 -1.07 16.47 0.89
N GLY A 322 -1.97 15.50 1.12
CA GLY A 322 -1.66 14.25 1.80
C GLY A 322 -1.10 14.48 3.21
N ALA A 323 -1.87 15.15 4.06
CA ALA A 323 -1.43 15.45 5.42
C ALA A 323 -1.46 14.22 6.32
N GLU A 324 -2.57 13.49 6.30
CA GLU A 324 -2.65 12.19 6.97
C GLU A 324 -1.92 11.12 6.13
N ASP A 325 -2.11 11.13 4.80
CA ASP A 325 -1.52 10.21 3.83
C ASP A 325 -0.43 10.92 2.98
N ASN A 326 0.84 10.80 3.28
CA ASN A 326 1.49 10.18 4.43
C ASN A 326 2.51 11.15 5.05
N ALA A 327 2.23 12.48 5.08
CA ALA A 327 3.08 13.40 5.83
C ALA A 327 3.11 13.04 7.33
N SER A 328 2.03 12.44 7.85
CA SER A 328 1.93 11.98 9.24
C SER A 328 2.87 10.83 9.55
N GLY A 329 2.88 9.78 8.72
CA GLY A 329 3.79 8.64 8.88
C GLY A 329 5.25 9.03 8.73
N LEU A 330 5.53 9.98 7.85
CA LEU A 330 6.88 10.51 7.69
C LEU A 330 7.33 11.33 8.91
N ALA A 331 6.43 12.14 9.48
CA ALA A 331 6.69 12.85 10.74
C ALA A 331 6.92 11.88 11.90
N ALA A 332 6.15 10.78 11.97
CA ALA A 332 6.37 9.69 12.92
C ALA A 332 7.72 9.01 12.71
N THR A 333 8.10 8.71 11.46
CA THR A 333 9.40 8.11 11.10
C THR A 333 10.57 8.99 11.53
N LEU A 334 10.49 10.31 11.32
CA LEU A 334 11.49 11.27 11.81
C LEU A 334 11.50 11.31 13.35
N GLY A 335 10.34 11.19 14.00
CA GLY A 335 10.22 11.04 15.45
C GLY A 335 10.90 9.78 15.98
N VAL A 336 10.72 8.63 15.30
CA VAL A 336 11.41 7.37 15.62
C VAL A 336 12.92 7.52 15.44
N ALA A 337 13.35 8.15 14.35
CA ALA A 337 14.76 8.42 14.08
C ALA A 337 15.39 9.25 15.20
N LYS A 338 14.76 10.37 15.57
CA LYS A 338 15.20 11.24 16.67
C LYS A 338 15.29 10.47 17.99
N ALA A 339 14.27 9.71 18.34
CA ALA A 339 14.27 8.94 19.58
C ALA A 339 15.40 7.90 19.61
N LEU A 340 15.63 7.18 18.51
CA LEU A 340 16.66 6.15 18.41
C LEU A 340 18.09 6.72 18.49
N THR A 341 18.34 7.93 17.97
CA THR A 341 19.65 8.59 18.08
C THR A 341 19.98 9.02 19.52
N GLN A 342 18.98 9.21 20.37
CA GLN A 342 19.13 9.56 21.78
C GLN A 342 19.29 8.34 22.70
N LEU A 343 19.17 7.14 22.17
CA LEU A 343 19.26 5.88 22.90
C LEU A 343 20.59 5.17 22.59
N PRO A 344 21.06 4.25 23.46
CA PRO A 344 22.23 3.45 23.16
C PRO A 344 22.07 2.69 21.82
N ARG A 345 23.13 2.70 20.99
CA ARG A 345 23.12 2.03 19.68
C ARG A 345 22.75 0.54 19.81
N PRO A 346 21.85 0.02 18.97
CA PRO A 346 21.48 -1.39 18.97
C PRO A 346 22.59 -2.26 18.35
N ALA A 347 22.45 -3.56 18.41
CA ALA A 347 23.46 -4.48 17.86
C ALA A 347 23.42 -4.48 16.32
N ARG A 348 22.23 -4.62 15.70
CA ARG A 348 22.01 -4.44 14.24
C ARG A 348 21.89 -2.98 13.90
N SER A 349 22.17 -2.63 12.66
CA SER A 349 21.84 -1.31 12.11
C SER A 349 20.33 -1.11 11.97
N ILE A 350 19.89 0.14 12.06
CA ILE A 350 18.52 0.53 11.73
C ILE A 350 18.58 1.46 10.53
N TYR A 351 17.77 1.17 9.52
CA TYR A 351 17.66 1.96 8.31
C TYR A 351 16.29 2.65 8.27
N PHE A 352 16.30 3.90 7.88
CA PHE A 352 15.09 4.70 7.61
C PHE A 352 14.97 4.83 6.11
N VAL A 353 13.85 4.40 5.55
CA VAL A 353 13.61 4.38 4.11
C VAL A 353 12.33 5.16 3.84
N ALA A 354 12.49 6.43 3.44
CA ALA A 354 11.37 7.20 2.93
C ALA A 354 11.22 6.89 1.44
N THR A 355 10.17 6.17 1.10
CA THR A 355 9.93 5.64 -0.25
C THR A 355 9.24 6.65 -1.15
N THR A 356 9.47 6.56 -2.46
CA THR A 356 8.79 7.32 -3.50
C THR A 356 7.75 6.48 -4.22
N ALA A 357 6.78 7.14 -4.87
CA ALA A 357 5.82 6.52 -5.77
C ALA A 357 5.06 5.32 -5.15
N GLU A 358 4.77 5.39 -3.86
CA GLU A 358 3.90 4.46 -3.17
C GLU A 358 2.50 4.51 -3.79
N GLU A 359 1.99 5.71 -3.98
CA GLU A 359 0.70 6.07 -4.52
C GLU A 359 0.44 5.58 -5.96
N SER A 360 1.49 5.14 -6.61
CA SER A 360 1.47 4.56 -7.96
C SER A 360 1.62 3.03 -7.96
N GLY A 361 1.50 2.40 -6.80
CA GLY A 361 1.58 0.95 -6.62
C GLY A 361 2.88 0.47 -6.00
N LEU A 362 3.33 1.12 -4.92
CA LEU A 362 4.46 0.70 -4.08
C LEU A 362 5.81 0.69 -4.83
N LEU A 363 5.97 1.55 -5.85
CA LEU A 363 7.10 1.45 -6.78
C LEU A 363 8.46 1.72 -6.14
N GLY A 364 8.54 2.59 -5.13
CA GLY A 364 9.78 2.87 -4.42
C GLY A 364 10.27 1.68 -3.61
N SER A 365 9.38 1.05 -2.86
CA SER A 365 9.69 -0.18 -2.10
C SER A 365 9.93 -1.37 -3.03
N GLU A 366 9.22 -1.47 -4.15
CA GLU A 366 9.50 -2.48 -5.18
C GLU A 366 10.89 -2.28 -5.83
N ALA A 367 11.24 -1.05 -6.16
CA ALA A 367 12.58 -0.72 -6.66
C ALA A 367 13.67 -1.04 -5.64
N TYR A 368 13.42 -0.80 -4.35
CA TYR A 368 14.34 -1.20 -3.28
C TYR A 368 14.52 -2.71 -3.24
N VAL A 369 13.43 -3.48 -3.30
CA VAL A 369 13.48 -4.96 -3.29
C VAL A 369 14.23 -5.51 -4.50
N LEU A 370 14.07 -4.92 -5.67
CA LEU A 370 14.78 -5.31 -6.90
C LEU A 370 16.29 -4.97 -6.87
N LYS A 371 16.67 -3.88 -6.19
CA LYS A 371 18.07 -3.43 -6.03
C LYS A 371 18.32 -3.03 -4.58
N PRO A 372 18.33 -4.00 -3.65
CA PRO A 372 18.39 -3.71 -2.23
C PRO A 372 19.76 -3.14 -1.84
N LEU A 373 19.74 -2.09 -0.99
CA LEU A 373 20.95 -1.45 -0.46
C LEU A 373 21.65 -2.32 0.60
N ILE A 374 20.89 -3.19 1.27
CA ILE A 374 21.40 -4.33 2.05
C ILE A 374 20.73 -5.59 1.55
N PRO A 375 21.42 -6.72 1.47
CA PRO A 375 20.83 -7.98 1.01
C PRO A 375 19.53 -8.30 1.78
N LEU A 376 18.48 -8.72 1.10
CA LEU A 376 17.20 -9.06 1.75
C LEU A 376 17.36 -10.16 2.80
N ALA A 377 18.31 -11.09 2.59
CA ALA A 377 18.67 -12.11 3.58
C ALA A 377 19.26 -11.53 4.88
N GLN A 378 19.83 -10.32 4.82
CA GLN A 378 20.36 -9.58 5.97
C GLN A 378 19.37 -8.57 6.55
N THR A 379 18.24 -8.36 5.89
CA THR A 379 17.15 -7.51 6.38
C THR A 379 16.34 -8.30 7.41
N ALA A 380 16.45 -7.92 8.68
CA ALA A 380 15.81 -8.62 9.79
C ALA A 380 14.28 -8.49 9.74
N ALA A 381 13.79 -7.26 9.62
CA ALA A 381 12.36 -6.95 9.53
C ALA A 381 12.15 -5.58 8.88
N VAL A 382 10.91 -5.33 8.45
CA VAL A 382 10.40 -4.03 8.04
C VAL A 382 9.29 -3.58 8.98
N LEU A 383 9.36 -2.33 9.44
CA LEU A 383 8.34 -1.66 10.26
C LEU A 383 7.82 -0.47 9.46
N ASN A 384 6.57 -0.50 9.06
CA ASN A 384 5.96 0.52 8.22
C ASN A 384 5.07 1.45 9.04
N LEU A 385 5.15 2.75 8.75
CA LEU A 385 4.31 3.80 9.31
C LEU A 385 3.61 4.52 8.15
N ASP A 386 2.33 4.30 8.04
CA ASP A 386 1.48 4.85 6.99
C ASP A 386 0.15 5.28 7.59
N VAL A 387 -0.18 6.56 7.45
CA VAL A 387 -1.30 7.24 8.12
C VAL A 387 -1.19 7.19 9.66
N ALA A 388 -0.17 7.87 10.21
CA ALA A 388 0.01 7.94 11.66
C ALA A 388 -1.07 8.81 12.35
N ASN A 389 -1.38 8.46 13.60
CA ASN A 389 -2.51 9.01 14.35
C ASN A 389 -2.34 10.48 14.75
N VAL A 390 -3.15 11.33 14.18
CA VAL A 390 -3.24 12.79 14.48
C VAL A 390 -4.50 13.17 15.28
N ARG A 391 -5.25 12.17 15.81
CA ARG A 391 -6.56 12.38 16.46
C ARG A 391 -6.52 12.33 17.99
N GLY A 392 -5.39 11.90 18.57
CA GLY A 392 -5.19 11.81 20.03
C GLY A 392 -4.89 10.40 20.50
N THR A 393 -4.78 10.22 21.82
CA THR A 393 -4.38 8.95 22.42
C THR A 393 -5.45 7.89 22.38
N THR A 394 -5.05 6.64 22.16
CA THR A 394 -5.89 5.44 22.22
C THR A 394 -5.49 4.56 23.40
N ARG A 395 -6.37 3.62 23.80
CA ARG A 395 -6.05 2.55 24.77
C ARG A 395 -5.47 1.32 24.11
N ASP A 396 -5.48 1.29 22.80
CA ASP A 396 -5.12 0.15 21.96
C ASP A 396 -4.24 0.58 20.79
N ILE A 397 -3.56 -0.40 20.20
CA ILE A 397 -2.70 -0.22 19.03
C ILE A 397 -2.70 -1.53 18.23
N GLY A 398 -2.64 -1.41 16.91
CA GLY A 398 -2.60 -2.54 16.00
C GLY A 398 -1.30 -2.65 15.20
N ALA A 399 -1.06 -3.86 14.67
CA ALA A 399 0.01 -4.10 13.70
C ALA A 399 -0.41 -5.19 12.71
N ARG A 400 -0.59 -4.84 11.45
CA ARG A 400 -0.84 -5.83 10.40
C ARG A 400 0.42 -6.65 10.15
N GLY A 401 0.28 -7.97 9.99
CA GLY A 401 1.38 -8.92 9.79
C GLY A 401 1.95 -9.55 11.07
N GLY A 402 1.48 -9.14 12.26
CA GLY A 402 1.88 -9.74 13.54
C GLY A 402 1.46 -11.21 13.68
N ASP A 403 0.29 -11.54 13.17
CA ASP A 403 -0.29 -12.89 13.13
C ASP A 403 0.42 -13.85 12.17
N ARG A 404 1.28 -13.34 11.28
CA ARG A 404 1.93 -14.10 10.20
C ARG A 404 3.39 -14.43 10.48
N SER A 405 3.98 -13.83 11.52
CA SER A 405 5.42 -13.93 11.77
C SER A 405 5.78 -13.93 13.26
N THR A 406 7.04 -14.22 13.57
CA THR A 406 7.57 -14.10 14.93
C THR A 406 7.67 -12.66 15.44
N LEU A 407 7.25 -11.68 14.65
CA LEU A 407 7.15 -10.28 15.06
C LEU A 407 5.93 -10.01 15.95
N GLY A 408 4.89 -10.84 15.89
CA GLY A 408 3.68 -10.68 16.70
C GLY A 408 3.97 -10.57 18.20
N PRO A 409 4.62 -11.57 18.82
CA PRO A 409 5.02 -11.49 20.24
C PRO A 409 5.90 -10.28 20.59
N VAL A 410 6.74 -9.82 19.65
CA VAL A 410 7.59 -8.61 19.84
C VAL A 410 6.73 -7.35 19.90
N PHE A 411 5.77 -7.23 18.97
CA PHE A 411 4.79 -6.15 18.96
C PHE A 411 3.94 -6.13 20.24
N GLU A 412 3.37 -7.27 20.63
CA GLU A 412 2.58 -7.38 21.85
C GLU A 412 3.35 -6.96 23.11
N ALA A 413 4.63 -7.35 23.21
CA ALA A 413 5.48 -6.94 24.33
C ALA A 413 5.73 -5.43 24.33
N ALA A 414 5.92 -4.82 23.15
CA ALA A 414 6.09 -3.38 22.99
C ALA A 414 4.81 -2.60 23.35
N ALA A 415 3.65 -3.06 22.90
CA ALA A 415 2.35 -2.48 23.24
C ALA A 415 2.09 -2.51 24.75
N ARG A 416 2.30 -3.66 25.39
CA ARG A 416 2.18 -3.82 26.85
C ARG A 416 3.12 -2.89 27.63
N ALA A 417 4.35 -2.67 27.14
CA ALA A 417 5.30 -1.78 27.79
C ALA A 417 4.87 -0.30 27.72
N GLU A 418 4.01 0.06 26.78
CA GLU A 418 3.36 1.38 26.67
C GLU A 418 1.95 1.40 27.30
N SER A 419 1.55 0.34 28.00
CA SER A 419 0.22 0.18 28.61
C SER A 419 -0.93 0.24 27.58
N LEU A 420 -0.67 -0.25 26.37
CA LEU A 420 -1.65 -0.35 25.29
C LEU A 420 -2.15 -1.79 25.15
N ALA A 421 -3.45 -1.95 24.94
CA ALA A 421 -4.04 -3.19 24.50
C ALA A 421 -3.66 -3.45 23.03
N VAL A 422 -3.61 -4.71 22.64
CA VAL A 422 -3.43 -5.07 21.23
C VAL A 422 -4.80 -5.12 20.58
N GLU A 423 -4.97 -4.33 19.53
CA GLU A 423 -6.15 -4.41 18.67
C GLU A 423 -6.10 -5.70 17.87
N SER A 424 -7.22 -6.41 17.84
CA SER A 424 -7.34 -7.76 17.26
C SER A 424 -8.38 -7.86 16.15
N GLU A 425 -8.89 -6.73 15.67
CA GLU A 425 -9.90 -6.74 14.60
C GLU A 425 -9.32 -7.32 13.29
N PRO A 426 -10.11 -8.17 12.62
CA PRO A 426 -9.67 -8.79 11.37
C PRO A 426 -9.41 -7.75 10.27
N ASP A 427 -8.39 -7.96 9.44
CA ASP A 427 -8.08 -7.09 8.30
C ASP A 427 -9.05 -7.31 7.13
N VAL A 428 -10.29 -6.89 7.30
CA VAL A 428 -11.34 -7.03 6.27
C VAL A 428 -11.12 -6.17 5.04
N ARG A 429 -10.22 -5.18 5.12
CA ARG A 429 -9.89 -4.28 4.01
C ARG A 429 -8.59 -4.67 3.29
N GLY A 430 -7.86 -5.66 3.79
CA GLY A 430 -6.58 -6.10 3.24
C GLY A 430 -5.53 -4.98 3.27
N THR A 431 -5.49 -4.21 4.35
CA THR A 431 -4.56 -3.09 4.55
C THR A 431 -3.12 -3.56 4.61
N PHE A 432 -2.87 -4.83 5.03
CA PHE A 432 -1.54 -5.44 4.96
C PHE A 432 -0.95 -5.43 3.54
N PHE A 433 -1.77 -5.45 2.49
CA PHE A 433 -1.31 -5.51 1.11
C PHE A 433 -1.26 -4.15 0.40
N ARG A 434 -1.40 -3.04 1.14
CA ARG A 434 -1.63 -1.72 0.56
C ARG A 434 -0.49 -0.72 0.74
N SER A 435 0.55 -1.06 1.48
CA SER A 435 1.61 -0.12 1.79
C SER A 435 3.01 -0.74 1.66
N ASP A 436 4.03 0.06 1.80
CA ASP A 436 5.44 -0.20 1.47
C ASP A 436 6.09 -1.43 2.12
N HIS A 437 5.54 -1.94 3.22
CA HIS A 437 6.02 -3.20 3.81
C HIS A 437 5.70 -4.43 2.95
N PHE A 438 4.69 -4.34 2.09
CA PHE A 438 4.20 -5.49 1.33
C PHE A 438 5.18 -6.02 0.27
N PRO A 439 5.86 -5.20 -0.57
CA PRO A 439 6.90 -5.71 -1.46
C PRO A 439 8.01 -6.47 -0.74
N PHE A 440 8.41 -6.02 0.45
CA PHE A 440 9.38 -6.74 1.29
C PHE A 440 8.81 -8.07 1.82
N ALA A 441 7.55 -8.08 2.27
CA ALA A 441 6.88 -9.29 2.71
C ALA A 441 6.84 -10.33 1.58
N ARG A 442 6.44 -9.91 0.37
CA ARG A 442 6.43 -10.73 -0.84
C ARG A 442 7.82 -11.28 -1.20
N ALA A 443 8.86 -10.50 -0.93
CA ALA A 443 10.26 -10.92 -1.09
C ALA A 443 10.80 -11.74 0.11
N GLY A 444 9.94 -12.12 1.05
CA GLY A 444 10.24 -13.01 2.17
C GLY A 444 10.79 -12.35 3.43
N VAL A 445 10.80 -11.03 3.53
CA VAL A 445 11.22 -10.32 4.74
C VAL A 445 10.02 -10.11 5.67
N PRO A 446 10.06 -10.59 6.94
CA PRO A 446 8.98 -10.33 7.90
C PRO A 446 8.72 -8.84 8.10
N ALA A 447 7.45 -8.45 8.07
CA ALA A 447 7.07 -7.05 8.06
C ALA A 447 5.83 -6.78 8.93
N LEU A 448 5.78 -5.59 9.53
CA LEU A 448 4.64 -5.06 10.26
C LEU A 448 4.25 -3.69 9.68
N SER A 449 2.95 -3.44 9.56
CA SER A 449 2.41 -2.09 9.43
C SER A 449 1.72 -1.71 10.74
N ILE A 450 2.23 -0.68 11.41
CA ILE A 450 1.81 -0.24 12.74
C ILE A 450 0.77 0.86 12.57
N TYR A 451 -0.33 0.80 13.34
CA TYR A 451 -1.42 1.77 13.28
C TYR A 451 -2.08 1.92 14.65
N ALA A 452 -2.72 3.06 14.91
CA ALA A 452 -3.49 3.29 16.13
C ALA A 452 -4.73 2.39 16.18
N GLY A 453 -5.13 2.00 17.39
CA GLY A 453 -6.44 1.36 17.57
C GLY A 453 -7.59 2.37 17.56
N ASP A 454 -8.80 1.87 17.79
CA ASP A 454 -10.05 2.62 17.68
C ASP A 454 -10.62 3.11 19.00
N ASP A 455 -10.07 2.66 20.15
CA ASP A 455 -10.54 3.05 21.49
C ASP A 455 -9.89 4.35 21.96
N PHE A 456 -10.36 5.48 21.42
CA PHE A 456 -9.82 6.81 21.74
C PHE A 456 -10.20 7.24 23.17
N ILE A 457 -9.19 7.68 23.94
CA ILE A 457 -9.35 8.17 25.32
C ILE A 457 -10.20 9.46 25.33
N GLY A 458 -11.26 9.45 26.13
CA GLY A 458 -12.19 10.59 26.25
C GLY A 458 -13.20 10.72 25.09
N ARG A 459 -13.35 9.64 24.28
CA ARG A 459 -14.33 9.56 23.19
C ARG A 459 -15.31 8.42 23.44
N PRO A 460 -16.54 8.47 22.89
CA PRO A 460 -17.46 7.37 22.95
C PRO A 460 -16.97 6.16 22.14
N LYS A 461 -17.44 4.96 22.48
CA LYS A 461 -17.14 3.74 21.72
C LYS A 461 -17.60 3.89 20.27
N GLY A 462 -16.75 3.43 19.34
CA GLY A 462 -16.99 3.52 17.88
C GLY A 462 -16.62 4.87 17.25
N TRP A 463 -16.18 5.84 18.05
CA TRP A 463 -15.76 7.14 17.51
C TRP A 463 -14.56 7.02 16.57
N GLY A 464 -13.61 6.13 16.87
CA GLY A 464 -12.44 5.89 16.02
C GLY A 464 -12.84 5.39 14.65
N GLU A 465 -13.67 4.36 14.60
CA GLU A 465 -14.22 3.82 13.35
C GLU A 465 -15.02 4.88 12.56
N GLU A 466 -15.82 5.71 13.24
CA GLU A 466 -16.52 6.81 12.60
C GLU A 466 -15.55 7.81 11.95
N GLN A 467 -14.46 8.19 12.65
CA GLN A 467 -13.46 9.11 12.10
C GLN A 467 -12.69 8.51 10.91
N GLU A 468 -12.38 7.22 10.97
CA GLU A 468 -11.77 6.51 9.84
C GLU A 468 -12.71 6.49 8.62
N ASN A 469 -13.98 6.22 8.83
CA ASN A 469 -14.98 6.25 7.76
C ASN A 469 -15.14 7.66 7.16
N ILE A 470 -15.14 8.71 7.98
CA ILE A 470 -15.15 10.11 7.51
C ILE A 470 -13.89 10.41 6.69
N TYR A 471 -12.72 10.01 7.17
CA TYR A 471 -11.46 10.18 6.43
C TYR A 471 -11.52 9.50 5.06
N ASN A 472 -11.88 8.22 5.02
CA ASN A 472 -11.96 7.43 3.79
C ASN A 472 -12.97 8.00 2.76
N GLN A 473 -14.06 8.59 3.22
CA GLN A 473 -15.10 9.15 2.34
C GLN A 473 -14.81 10.56 1.87
N GLN A 474 -14.13 11.37 2.67
CA GLN A 474 -14.07 12.82 2.46
C GLN A 474 -12.67 13.38 2.23
N ARG A 475 -11.60 12.64 2.60
CA ARG A 475 -10.23 13.14 2.56
C ARG A 475 -9.27 12.22 1.81
N TYR A 476 -9.36 10.92 2.01
CA TYR A 476 -8.43 9.95 1.42
C TYR A 476 -8.34 10.13 -0.10
N HIS A 477 -7.14 10.45 -0.59
CA HIS A 477 -6.86 10.81 -1.98
C HIS A 477 -7.69 11.99 -2.53
N GLN A 478 -7.92 12.99 -1.67
CA GLN A 478 -8.62 14.24 -2.04
C GLN A 478 -7.82 15.47 -1.59
N PRO A 479 -8.03 16.66 -2.22
CA PRO A 479 -7.36 17.88 -1.77
C PRO A 479 -7.65 18.25 -0.31
N SER A 480 -8.79 17.81 0.23
CA SER A 480 -9.18 18.04 1.63
C SER A 480 -8.36 17.30 2.68
N ASP A 481 -7.38 16.44 2.28
CA ASP A 481 -6.39 15.89 3.21
C ASP A 481 -5.26 16.91 3.47
N GLU A 482 -5.62 17.96 4.19
CA GLU A 482 -4.76 19.09 4.55
C GLU A 482 -4.35 19.06 6.01
N TYR A 483 -3.26 19.76 6.33
CA TYR A 483 -2.87 20.05 7.71
C TYR A 483 -3.97 20.80 8.45
N GLN A 484 -4.28 20.35 9.67
CA GLN A 484 -5.28 20.99 10.53
C GLN A 484 -4.69 21.39 11.88
N PRO A 485 -4.91 22.64 12.33
CA PRO A 485 -4.47 23.08 13.66
C PRO A 485 -5.06 22.28 14.83
N THR A 486 -6.08 21.47 14.53
CA THR A 486 -6.75 20.60 15.49
C THR A 486 -6.07 19.26 15.68
N PHE A 487 -5.03 18.91 14.91
CA PHE A 487 -4.28 17.68 15.05
C PHE A 487 -3.69 17.51 16.45
N ARG A 488 -3.66 16.29 16.94
CA ARG A 488 -3.21 15.89 18.28
C ARG A 488 -2.16 14.80 18.19
N TYR A 489 -0.92 15.14 18.45
CA TYR A 489 0.24 14.28 18.23
C TYR A 489 0.52 13.27 19.34
N ALA A 490 -0.25 13.29 20.44
CA ALA A 490 -0.04 12.36 21.54
C ALA A 490 -0.28 10.90 21.14
N GLY A 491 -1.21 10.63 20.19
CA GLY A 491 -1.42 9.32 19.59
C GLY A 491 -0.25 8.89 18.70
N MET A 492 0.20 9.75 17.81
CA MET A 492 1.40 9.50 17.00
C MET A 492 2.63 9.23 17.89
N ALA A 493 2.75 9.90 19.05
CA ALA A 493 3.81 9.63 20.01
C ALA A 493 3.71 8.21 20.63
N GLN A 494 2.51 7.63 20.77
CA GLN A 494 2.34 6.23 21.17
C GLN A 494 2.91 5.29 20.10
N GLU A 495 2.56 5.51 18.84
CA GLU A 495 3.06 4.72 17.70
C GLU A 495 4.58 4.81 17.59
N VAL A 496 5.16 6.02 17.75
CA VAL A 496 6.61 6.22 17.76
C VAL A 496 7.28 5.39 18.87
N ARG A 497 6.75 5.44 20.11
CA ARG A 497 7.33 4.67 21.23
C ARG A 497 7.26 3.18 21.01
N VAL A 498 6.13 2.67 20.54
CA VAL A 498 5.94 1.25 20.22
C VAL A 498 6.91 0.82 19.11
N THR A 499 7.02 1.61 18.03
CA THR A 499 7.94 1.33 16.91
C THR A 499 9.40 1.31 17.37
N VAL A 500 9.83 2.26 18.22
CA VAL A 500 11.18 2.28 18.80
C VAL A 500 11.45 1.01 19.63
N ARG A 501 10.46 0.57 20.45
CA ARG A 501 10.60 -0.67 21.23
C ARG A 501 10.76 -1.89 20.36
N ILE A 502 9.92 -2.04 19.32
CA ILE A 502 9.99 -3.15 18.38
C ILE A 502 11.33 -3.14 17.64
N ALA A 503 11.73 -2.00 17.06
CA ALA A 503 12.98 -1.86 16.33
C ALA A 503 14.19 -2.23 17.20
N ARG A 504 14.24 -1.76 18.45
CA ARG A 504 15.31 -2.08 19.39
C ARG A 504 15.31 -3.56 19.83
N ALA A 505 14.13 -4.13 20.06
CA ALA A 505 13.99 -5.55 20.41
C ALA A 505 14.57 -6.42 19.29
N ILE A 506 14.13 -6.22 18.04
CA ILE A 506 14.61 -6.96 16.87
C ILE A 506 16.11 -6.69 16.64
N ALA A 507 16.55 -5.44 16.72
CA ALA A 507 17.94 -5.10 16.46
C ALA A 507 18.93 -5.64 17.52
N ASN A 508 18.47 -5.97 18.72
CA ASN A 508 19.30 -6.57 19.78
C ASN A 508 19.14 -8.09 19.91
N ASP A 509 18.09 -8.69 19.37
CA ASP A 509 17.88 -10.13 19.40
C ASP A 509 18.98 -10.84 18.60
N PRO A 510 19.64 -11.90 19.09
CA PRO A 510 20.58 -12.67 18.29
C PRO A 510 19.93 -13.37 17.10
N SER A 511 18.64 -13.72 17.20
CA SER A 511 17.88 -14.42 16.17
C SER A 511 17.33 -13.48 15.10
N MET A 512 17.11 -14.00 13.90
CA MET A 512 16.39 -13.31 12.82
C MET A 512 14.89 -13.63 12.93
N PRO A 513 14.00 -12.63 12.80
CA PRO A 513 12.57 -12.89 12.66
C PRO A 513 12.26 -13.81 11.48
N ARG A 514 11.17 -14.58 11.61
CA ARG A 514 10.74 -15.57 10.61
C ARG A 514 9.24 -15.49 10.40
N TRP A 515 8.81 -15.85 9.19
CA TRP A 515 7.40 -16.11 8.93
C TRP A 515 6.98 -17.39 9.65
N LEU A 516 5.71 -17.46 10.05
CA LEU A 516 5.11 -18.69 10.58
C LEU A 516 4.92 -19.70 9.44
N PRO A 517 4.90 -21.01 9.73
CA PRO A 517 4.69 -22.04 8.70
C PRO A 517 3.35 -21.90 7.94
N SER A 518 2.35 -21.27 8.56
CA SER A 518 1.04 -20.98 7.96
C SER A 518 1.01 -19.75 7.07
N SER A 519 2.11 -18.97 7.03
CA SER A 519 2.16 -17.76 6.21
C SER A 519 2.40 -18.13 4.74
N GLU A 520 1.76 -17.39 3.85
CA GLU A 520 2.01 -17.44 2.40
C GLU A 520 3.40 -16.90 2.03
N PHE A 521 4.03 -16.14 2.93
CA PHE A 521 5.36 -15.57 2.73
C PHE A 521 6.42 -16.46 3.36
N GLN A 522 7.51 -16.70 2.65
CA GLN A 522 8.65 -17.45 3.14
C GLN A 522 9.95 -16.78 2.70
N ARG A 523 10.97 -16.77 3.55
CA ARG A 523 12.29 -16.30 3.11
C ARG A 523 12.80 -17.21 1.99
N PRO A 524 13.38 -16.64 0.92
CA PRO A 524 14.11 -17.43 -0.04
C PRO A 524 15.19 -18.22 0.70
N GLN A 525 15.35 -19.50 0.37
CA GLN A 525 16.49 -20.29 0.83
C GLN A 525 17.76 -19.66 0.24
N PRO A 526 18.86 -19.53 1.00
CA PRO A 526 20.09 -18.94 0.50
C PRO A 526 20.71 -19.76 -0.63
#